data_14ad84f41e54f2f95345af0320f7725c
#
_entry.id   14ad84f41e54f2f95345af0320f7725c
#
_cell.length_a   1.000
_cell.length_b   1.000
_cell.length_c   1.000
_cell.angle_alpha   90.00
_cell.angle_beta   90.00
_cell.angle_gamma   90.00
#
_symmetry.space_group_name_H-M   'P 1'
#
loop_
_entity.id
_entity.type
_entity.pdbx_description
1 polymer ?
#
loop_
_entity_poly.entity_id
_entity_poly.type
_entity_poly.pdbx_seq_one_letter_code
_entity_poly.pdbx_strand_id
1 'polypeptide(L)'
;MPYPRGSGKGLELGIVMSKTGIRILPIISVVGFIFVFWWGFSIVLNSPWAYDQAKRNSVTLSFSELVVETWSQKRPKLPTPYQVANEMWDTTVNKKINSKRSLVYHTAITFSETVYGFALGTGLGILLAIAIVHNRATAMSVMPWVITSQTIPILALAPMIIVALGSAGFNGLFPIAIISMYLSFFPVVVGMVKGLRSPEQLE
;
A
#
# COMPACT_ATOMS: atom_id res chain seq x y z
N MET A 1 -36.60 50.75 46.00
CA MET A 1 -35.26 50.95 45.42
C MET A 1 -34.84 49.61 44.76
N PRO A 2 -34.79 49.50 43.44
CA PRO A 2 -34.33 48.30 42.81
C PRO A 2 -32.80 48.35 42.54
N TYR A 3 -32.16 47.31 42.91
CA TYR A 3 -30.72 47.03 42.67
C TYR A 3 -30.39 46.93 41.16
N PRO A 4 -29.34 47.57 40.65
CA PRO A 4 -28.94 47.40 39.25
C PRO A 4 -28.20 46.05 39.10
N ARG A 5 -28.75 45.19 38.23
CA ARG A 5 -28.07 44.01 37.74
C ARG A 5 -26.86 44.45 36.91
N GLY A 6 -25.68 44.26 37.46
CA GLY A 6 -24.42 44.38 36.73
C GLY A 6 -24.32 43.33 35.63
N SER A 7 -24.30 43.82 34.41
CA SER A 7 -24.02 43.06 33.21
C SER A 7 -22.53 42.66 33.19
N GLY A 8 -22.18 41.53 33.78
CA GLY A 8 -20.90 40.89 33.58
C GLY A 8 -20.87 40.15 32.25
N LYS A 9 -20.63 40.86 31.17
CA LYS A 9 -20.14 40.21 29.93
C LYS A 9 -18.69 39.82 30.19
N GLY A 10 -18.50 38.68 30.87
CA GLY A 10 -17.22 37.98 30.84
C GLY A 10 -16.89 37.67 29.38
N LEU A 11 -15.79 38.25 28.95
CA LEU A 11 -15.10 37.81 27.73
C LEU A 11 -14.75 36.35 27.91
N GLU A 12 -15.68 35.46 27.56
CA GLU A 12 -15.33 34.07 27.19
C GLU A 12 -14.57 34.15 25.88
N LEU A 13 -13.25 34.28 26.00
CA LEU A 13 -12.31 33.86 24.99
C LEU A 13 -12.37 32.32 24.90
N GLY A 14 -13.56 31.82 24.57
CA GLY A 14 -13.74 30.47 24.11
C GLY A 14 -13.04 30.35 22.74
N ILE A 15 -11.84 29.82 22.77
CA ILE A 15 -11.24 29.29 21.56
C ILE A 15 -12.23 28.24 21.03
N VAL A 16 -13.08 28.66 20.11
CA VAL A 16 -13.96 27.78 19.36
C VAL A 16 -13.02 26.95 18.44
N MET A 17 -12.38 25.95 19.03
CA MET A 17 -11.75 24.90 18.24
C MET A 17 -12.89 24.22 17.50
N SER A 18 -13.00 24.50 16.21
CA SER A 18 -13.95 23.84 15.33
C SER A 18 -13.91 22.34 15.60
N LYS A 19 -15.07 21.68 15.68
CA LYS A 19 -15.18 20.22 15.87
C LYS A 19 -14.31 19.43 14.87
N THR A 20 -14.00 20.02 13.73
CA THR A 20 -13.07 19.53 12.71
C THR A 20 -11.62 19.58 13.19
N GLY A 21 -11.18 20.65 13.87
CA GLY A 21 -9.82 20.78 14.41
C GLY A 21 -9.52 19.74 15.48
N ILE A 22 -10.50 19.43 16.35
CA ILE A 22 -10.36 18.42 17.41
C ILE A 22 -10.16 17.00 16.80
N ARG A 23 -10.73 16.72 15.62
CA ARG A 23 -10.56 15.43 14.94
C ARG A 23 -9.25 15.35 14.13
N ILE A 24 -8.76 16.46 13.63
CA ILE A 24 -7.55 16.51 12.78
C ILE A 24 -6.27 16.49 13.63
N LEU A 25 -6.28 17.11 14.81
CA LEU A 25 -5.12 17.19 15.68
C LEU A 25 -4.50 15.81 16.02
N PRO A 26 -5.26 14.79 16.46
CA PRO A 26 -4.70 13.46 16.70
C PRO A 26 -4.08 12.83 15.45
N ILE A 27 -4.69 13.03 14.28
CA ILE A 27 -4.19 12.50 13.02
C ILE A 27 -2.84 13.15 12.68
N ILE A 28 -2.76 14.48 12.77
CA ILE A 28 -1.50 15.22 12.52
C ILE A 28 -0.43 14.79 13.53
N SER A 29 -0.78 14.60 14.79
CA SER A 29 0.17 14.18 15.83
C SER A 29 0.74 12.79 15.53
N VAL A 30 -0.10 11.83 15.15
CA VAL A 30 0.34 10.47 14.79
C VAL A 30 1.18 10.49 13.51
N VAL A 31 0.75 11.21 12.49
CA VAL A 31 1.52 11.35 11.24
C VAL A 31 2.86 12.03 11.50
N GLY A 32 2.86 13.11 12.26
CA GLY A 32 4.09 13.80 12.65
C GLY A 32 5.05 12.89 13.42
N PHE A 33 4.52 12.10 14.38
CA PHE A 33 5.32 11.12 15.11
C PHE A 33 5.93 10.07 14.18
N ILE A 34 5.17 9.55 13.21
CA ILE A 34 5.67 8.59 12.21
C ILE A 34 6.82 9.20 11.40
N PHE A 35 6.70 10.44 10.96
CA PHE A 35 7.76 11.12 10.21
C PHE A 35 9.03 11.32 11.05
N VAL A 36 8.90 11.79 12.29
CA VAL A 36 10.02 11.98 13.21
C VAL A 36 10.72 10.64 13.50
N PHE A 37 9.92 9.60 13.78
CA PHE A 37 10.43 8.25 13.98
C PHE A 37 11.17 7.72 12.74
N TRP A 38 10.61 7.92 11.54
CA TRP A 38 11.25 7.52 10.29
C TRP A 38 12.61 8.20 10.09
N TRP A 39 12.69 9.52 10.33
CA TRP A 39 13.95 10.25 10.23
C TRP A 39 14.99 9.75 11.23
N GLY A 40 14.62 9.55 12.48
CA GLY A 40 15.51 8.97 13.50
C GLY A 40 15.94 7.54 13.16
N PHE A 41 14.99 6.72 12.71
CA PHE A 41 15.27 5.32 12.38
C PHE A 41 16.14 5.17 11.12
N SER A 42 16.08 6.12 10.18
CA SER A 42 16.96 6.14 9.02
C SER A 42 18.43 6.31 9.41
N ILE A 43 18.74 7.07 10.49
CA ILE A 43 20.10 7.20 11.01
C ILE A 43 20.59 5.83 11.51
N VAL A 44 19.77 5.16 12.31
CA VAL A 44 20.13 3.85 12.92
C VAL A 44 20.42 2.81 11.84
N LEU A 45 19.56 2.68 10.84
CA LEU A 45 19.71 1.67 9.78
C LEU A 45 20.86 1.97 8.81
N ASN A 46 21.18 3.23 8.59
CA ASN A 46 22.22 3.64 7.65
C ASN A 46 23.60 3.84 8.34
N SER A 47 23.64 3.93 9.66
CA SER A 47 24.89 4.13 10.43
C SER A 47 25.96 3.07 10.18
N PRO A 48 25.69 1.74 10.04
CA PRO A 48 26.75 0.77 9.81
C PRO A 48 27.56 1.07 8.55
N TRP A 49 26.89 1.49 7.48
CA TRP A 49 27.59 1.87 6.25
C TRP A 49 28.45 3.13 6.45
N ALA A 50 27.94 4.14 7.14
CA ALA A 50 28.68 5.36 7.42
C ALA A 50 29.94 5.09 8.26
N TYR A 51 29.84 4.23 9.29
CA TYR A 51 31.00 3.81 10.07
C TYR A 51 31.99 2.98 9.25
N ASP A 52 31.54 2.09 8.37
CA ASP A 52 32.43 1.33 7.50
C ASP A 52 33.21 2.25 6.52
N GLN A 53 32.55 3.29 5.99
CA GLN A 53 33.22 4.28 5.15
C GLN A 53 34.22 5.11 5.93
N ALA A 54 33.86 5.57 7.10
CA ALA A 54 34.75 6.32 7.99
C ALA A 54 36.02 5.51 8.35
N LYS A 55 35.84 4.21 8.65
CA LYS A 55 36.94 3.30 8.94
C LYS A 55 37.86 3.12 7.75
N ARG A 56 37.33 3.02 6.54
CA ARG A 56 38.15 2.91 5.31
C ARG A 56 38.95 4.18 5.03
N ASN A 57 38.37 5.33 5.36
CA ASN A 57 39.01 6.65 5.17
C ASN A 57 39.87 7.07 6.37
N SER A 58 39.96 6.22 7.42
CA SER A 58 40.68 6.53 8.67
C SER A 58 40.22 7.81 9.36
N VAL A 59 38.93 8.12 9.27
CA VAL A 59 38.26 9.30 9.87
C VAL A 59 37.36 8.84 11.02
N THR A 60 37.36 9.59 12.12
CA THR A 60 36.40 9.43 13.21
C THR A 60 35.21 10.32 12.96
N LEU A 61 34.00 9.75 12.93
CA LEU A 61 32.77 10.52 12.73
C LEU A 61 32.25 11.08 14.06
N SER A 62 32.02 12.38 14.10
CA SER A 62 31.20 13.01 15.12
C SER A 62 29.72 12.67 14.90
N PHE A 63 28.86 12.83 15.92
CA PHE A 63 27.42 12.54 15.78
C PHE A 63 26.75 13.38 14.69
N SER A 64 27.10 14.67 14.58
CA SER A 64 26.58 15.55 13.52
C SER A 64 27.00 15.10 12.12
N GLU A 65 28.25 14.66 11.96
CA GLU A 65 28.76 14.13 10.70
C GLU A 65 28.08 12.80 10.34
N LEU A 66 27.84 11.94 11.33
CA LEU A 66 27.10 10.69 11.15
C LEU A 66 25.67 10.96 10.60
N VAL A 67 24.96 11.94 11.16
CA VAL A 67 23.63 12.33 10.71
C VAL A 67 23.67 12.81 9.26
N VAL A 68 24.59 13.71 8.92
CA VAL A 68 24.72 14.21 7.55
C VAL A 68 25.09 13.10 6.58
N GLU A 69 26.05 12.24 6.94
CA GLU A 69 26.50 11.13 6.09
C GLU A 69 25.36 10.11 5.85
N THR A 70 24.58 9.77 6.89
CA THR A 70 23.47 8.84 6.76
C THR A 70 22.32 9.38 5.92
N TRP A 71 22.07 10.69 5.94
CA TRP A 71 21.00 11.33 5.16
C TRP A 71 21.41 11.68 3.72
N SER A 72 22.72 11.73 3.43
CA SER A 72 23.24 12.01 2.09
C SER A 72 23.65 10.78 1.29
N GLN A 73 23.46 9.57 1.84
CA GLN A 73 23.80 8.33 1.15
C GLN A 73 23.07 8.19 -0.18
N LYS A 74 23.79 7.82 -1.23
CA LYS A 74 23.22 7.57 -2.57
C LYS A 74 22.35 6.32 -2.64
N ARG A 75 22.60 5.32 -1.79
CA ARG A 75 21.85 4.05 -1.71
C ARG A 75 21.64 3.66 -0.24
N PRO A 76 20.81 4.40 0.50
CA PRO A 76 20.52 4.10 1.89
C PRO A 76 19.70 2.80 2.01
N LYS A 77 19.87 2.07 3.13
CA LYS A 77 18.99 0.94 3.47
C LYS A 77 17.57 1.44 3.75
N LEU A 78 17.46 2.57 4.44
CA LEU A 78 16.20 3.29 4.64
C LEU A 78 16.37 4.74 4.21
N PRO A 79 15.81 5.14 3.06
CA PRO A 79 15.87 6.53 2.60
C PRO A 79 15.07 7.43 3.55
N THR A 80 15.52 8.66 3.72
CA THR A 80 14.78 9.68 4.46
C THR A 80 13.51 10.09 3.71
N PRO A 81 12.48 10.63 4.38
CA PRO A 81 11.29 11.16 3.72
C PRO A 81 11.60 12.17 2.62
N TYR A 82 12.63 13.01 2.84
CA TYR A 82 13.10 13.97 1.85
C TYR A 82 13.68 13.28 0.60
N GLN A 83 14.52 12.27 0.77
CA GLN A 83 15.09 11.51 -0.35
C GLN A 83 13.98 10.81 -1.16
N VAL A 84 12.97 10.24 -0.48
CA VAL A 84 11.82 9.63 -1.15
C VAL A 84 11.04 10.67 -1.95
N ALA A 85 10.72 11.82 -1.35
CA ALA A 85 9.98 12.88 -2.04
C ALA A 85 10.75 13.41 -3.26
N ASN A 86 12.05 13.59 -3.12
CA ASN A 86 12.91 14.08 -4.21
C ASN A 86 13.03 13.06 -5.35
N GLU A 87 13.20 11.77 -5.03
CA GLU A 87 13.23 10.70 -6.03
C GLU A 87 11.88 10.55 -6.73
N MET A 88 10.77 10.63 -5.99
CA MET A 88 9.43 10.63 -6.57
C MET A 88 9.25 11.79 -7.56
N TRP A 89 9.71 13.00 -7.18
CA TRP A 89 9.65 14.15 -8.06
C TRP A 89 10.50 13.95 -9.32
N ASP A 90 11.77 13.54 -9.14
CA ASP A 90 12.68 13.32 -10.27
C ASP A 90 12.15 12.25 -11.24
N THR A 91 11.68 11.13 -10.71
CA THR A 91 11.21 10.01 -11.53
C THR A 91 9.82 10.24 -12.16
N THR A 92 9.02 11.14 -11.60
CA THR A 92 7.67 11.46 -12.12
C THR A 92 7.70 12.63 -13.10
N VAL A 93 8.44 13.70 -12.77
CA VAL A 93 8.41 14.98 -13.51
C VAL A 93 9.59 15.10 -14.47
N ASN A 94 10.81 14.81 -14.02
CA ASN A 94 12.02 15.07 -14.80
C ASN A 94 12.35 13.96 -15.79
N LYS A 95 11.89 12.72 -15.53
CA LYS A 95 12.14 11.61 -16.47
C LYS A 95 11.07 11.54 -17.55
N LYS A 96 11.49 11.25 -18.78
CA LYS A 96 10.56 10.99 -19.89
C LYS A 96 9.64 9.82 -19.53
N ILE A 97 8.34 9.96 -19.82
CA ILE A 97 7.29 8.96 -19.50
C ILE A 97 7.67 7.56 -20.03
N ASN A 98 8.27 7.45 -21.20
CA ASN A 98 8.69 6.18 -21.81
C ASN A 98 10.02 5.65 -21.26
N SER A 99 10.64 6.30 -20.31
CA SER A 99 11.90 5.85 -19.73
C SER A 99 11.66 4.73 -18.72
N LYS A 100 12.46 3.65 -18.80
CA LYS A 100 12.49 2.58 -17.78
C LYS A 100 12.88 3.07 -16.37
N ARG A 101 13.25 4.35 -16.21
CA ARG A 101 13.52 5.00 -14.93
C ARG A 101 12.36 5.88 -14.46
N SER A 102 11.29 6.00 -15.25
CA SER A 102 10.11 6.79 -14.91
C SER A 102 9.15 5.99 -14.04
N LEU A 103 8.71 6.57 -12.94
CA LEU A 103 7.68 6.01 -12.08
C LEU A 103 6.33 5.89 -12.84
N VAL A 104 6.03 6.87 -13.71
CA VAL A 104 4.82 6.88 -14.54
C VAL A 104 4.79 5.66 -15.47
N TYR A 105 5.93 5.31 -16.08
CA TYR A 105 6.06 4.13 -16.93
C TYR A 105 5.73 2.84 -16.16
N HIS A 106 6.34 2.66 -15.00
CA HIS A 106 6.10 1.48 -14.17
C HIS A 106 4.68 1.43 -13.62
N THR A 107 4.12 2.58 -13.24
CA THR A 107 2.72 2.65 -12.79
C THR A 107 1.76 2.23 -13.91
N ALA A 108 1.97 2.69 -15.13
CA ALA A 108 1.13 2.32 -16.27
C ALA A 108 1.20 0.80 -16.57
N ILE A 109 2.39 0.20 -16.50
CA ILE A 109 2.56 -1.25 -16.65
C ILE A 109 1.81 -1.99 -15.54
N THR A 110 2.10 -1.70 -14.29
CA THR A 110 1.47 -2.38 -13.14
C THR A 110 -0.05 -2.21 -13.15
N PHE A 111 -0.53 -1.03 -13.52
CA PHE A 111 -1.96 -0.78 -13.63
C PHE A 111 -2.59 -1.65 -14.72
N SER A 112 -1.98 -1.73 -15.92
CA SER A 112 -2.49 -2.57 -17.00
C SER A 112 -2.49 -4.06 -16.61
N GLU A 113 -1.41 -4.56 -16.00
CA GLU A 113 -1.29 -5.93 -15.50
C GLU A 113 -2.39 -6.26 -14.49
N THR A 114 -2.64 -5.35 -13.56
CA THR A 114 -3.68 -5.50 -12.54
C THR A 114 -5.07 -5.49 -13.16
N VAL A 115 -5.36 -4.59 -14.10
CA VAL A 115 -6.67 -4.51 -14.77
C VAL A 115 -6.95 -5.78 -15.57
N TYR A 116 -5.97 -6.29 -16.33
CA TYR A 116 -6.14 -7.54 -17.08
C TYR A 116 -6.37 -8.73 -16.13
N GLY A 117 -5.58 -8.86 -15.08
CA GLY A 117 -5.75 -9.93 -14.11
C GLY A 117 -7.08 -9.82 -13.36
N PHE A 118 -7.49 -8.63 -12.97
CA PHE A 118 -8.78 -8.37 -12.31
C PHE A 118 -9.95 -8.72 -13.22
N ALA A 119 -9.91 -8.31 -14.49
CA ALA A 119 -10.97 -8.63 -15.45
C ALA A 119 -11.11 -10.15 -15.66
N LEU A 120 -9.97 -10.85 -15.83
CA LEU A 120 -9.95 -12.31 -15.95
C LEU A 120 -10.44 -13.00 -14.69
N GLY A 121 -9.99 -12.56 -13.50
CA GLY A 121 -10.40 -13.14 -12.23
C GLY A 121 -11.88 -12.91 -11.93
N THR A 122 -12.37 -11.70 -12.23
CA THR A 122 -13.81 -11.37 -12.10
C THR A 122 -14.64 -12.19 -13.06
N GLY A 123 -14.27 -12.27 -14.33
CA GLY A 123 -14.99 -13.08 -15.33
C GLY A 123 -15.05 -14.57 -14.95
N LEU A 124 -13.90 -15.14 -14.57
CA LEU A 124 -13.84 -16.52 -14.08
C LEU A 124 -14.67 -16.71 -12.81
N GLY A 125 -14.58 -15.78 -11.87
CA GLY A 125 -15.33 -15.81 -10.62
C GLY A 125 -16.85 -15.80 -10.83
N ILE A 126 -17.33 -14.93 -11.73
CA ILE A 126 -18.75 -14.86 -12.10
C ILE A 126 -19.22 -16.17 -12.73
N LEU A 127 -18.48 -16.69 -13.72
CA LEU A 127 -18.82 -17.96 -14.39
C LEU A 127 -18.89 -19.12 -13.41
N LEU A 128 -17.91 -19.25 -12.52
CA LEU A 128 -17.89 -20.28 -11.49
C LEU A 128 -19.04 -20.09 -10.47
N ALA A 129 -19.33 -18.87 -10.07
CA ALA A 129 -20.44 -18.61 -9.15
C ALA A 129 -21.79 -19.01 -9.74
N ILE A 130 -22.04 -18.68 -11.01
CA ILE A 130 -23.23 -19.11 -11.74
C ILE A 130 -23.31 -20.62 -11.80
N ALA A 131 -22.24 -21.31 -12.17
CA ALA A 131 -22.18 -22.76 -12.22
C ALA A 131 -22.45 -23.41 -10.85
N ILE A 132 -21.87 -22.86 -9.77
CA ILE A 132 -22.06 -23.34 -8.38
C ILE A 132 -23.51 -23.16 -7.92
N VAL A 133 -24.14 -22.04 -8.26
CA VAL A 133 -25.54 -21.79 -7.82
C VAL A 133 -26.54 -22.67 -8.58
N HIS A 134 -26.33 -22.89 -9.87
CA HIS A 134 -27.25 -23.63 -10.71
C HIS A 134 -27.05 -25.15 -10.65
N ASN A 135 -25.91 -25.66 -10.21
CA ASN A 135 -25.60 -27.07 -10.19
C ASN A 135 -25.03 -27.53 -8.85
N ARG A 136 -25.79 -28.38 -8.14
CA ARG A 136 -25.39 -28.94 -6.84
C ARG A 136 -24.09 -29.76 -6.93
N ALA A 137 -23.89 -30.52 -8.01
CA ALA A 137 -22.68 -31.32 -8.20
C ALA A 137 -21.47 -30.39 -8.32
N THR A 138 -21.57 -29.32 -9.11
CA THR A 138 -20.53 -28.28 -9.22
C THR A 138 -20.26 -27.61 -7.87
N ALA A 139 -21.31 -27.30 -7.10
CA ALA A 139 -21.15 -26.73 -5.78
C ALA A 139 -20.32 -27.62 -4.84
N MET A 140 -20.66 -28.93 -4.80
CA MET A 140 -19.94 -29.88 -3.95
C MET A 140 -18.52 -30.17 -4.40
N SER A 141 -18.23 -30.11 -5.69
CA SER A 141 -16.89 -30.39 -6.24
C SER A 141 -15.97 -29.18 -6.21
N VAL A 142 -16.47 -27.99 -6.58
CA VAL A 142 -15.63 -26.79 -6.80
C VAL A 142 -15.47 -25.95 -5.53
N MET A 143 -16.51 -25.85 -4.68
CA MET A 143 -16.48 -24.98 -3.50
C MET A 143 -15.34 -25.30 -2.52
N PRO A 144 -15.01 -26.59 -2.22
CA PRO A 144 -13.88 -26.93 -1.37
C PRO A 144 -12.55 -26.37 -1.94
N TRP A 145 -12.33 -26.46 -3.25
CA TRP A 145 -11.12 -25.94 -3.91
C TRP A 145 -11.06 -24.42 -3.85
N VAL A 146 -12.19 -23.75 -4.07
CA VAL A 146 -12.30 -22.29 -3.96
C VAL A 146 -11.90 -21.83 -2.54
N ILE A 147 -12.40 -22.51 -1.50
CA ILE A 147 -12.06 -22.17 -0.11
C ILE A 147 -10.59 -22.48 0.18
N THR A 148 -10.10 -23.66 -0.22
CA THR A 148 -8.71 -24.07 0.02
C THR A 148 -7.72 -23.17 -0.68
N SER A 149 -8.03 -22.63 -1.86
CA SER A 149 -7.16 -21.71 -2.58
C SER A 149 -6.77 -20.47 -1.77
N GLN A 150 -7.61 -20.04 -0.83
CA GLN A 150 -7.34 -18.90 0.06
C GLN A 150 -6.39 -19.22 1.21
N THR A 151 -6.22 -20.48 1.54
CA THR A 151 -5.31 -20.88 2.65
C THR A 151 -3.85 -20.79 2.24
N ILE A 152 -3.59 -20.77 0.94
CA ILE A 152 -2.22 -20.67 0.42
C ILE A 152 -1.84 -19.18 0.31
N PRO A 153 -0.79 -18.74 1.05
CA PRO A 153 -0.36 -17.35 1.00
C PRO A 153 0.21 -16.99 -0.37
N ILE A 154 -0.45 -16.08 -1.07
CA ILE A 154 -0.04 -15.63 -2.41
C ILE A 154 1.39 -15.09 -2.44
N LEU A 155 1.87 -14.51 -1.34
CA LEU A 155 3.25 -14.03 -1.21
C LEU A 155 4.29 -15.15 -1.36
N ALA A 156 3.93 -16.38 -1.02
CA ALA A 156 4.78 -17.55 -1.24
C ALA A 156 4.67 -18.08 -2.66
N LEU A 157 3.47 -17.99 -3.27
CA LEU A 157 3.23 -18.48 -4.64
C LEU A 157 3.73 -17.52 -5.71
N ALA A 158 3.68 -16.21 -5.49
CA ALA A 158 4.01 -15.22 -6.49
C ALA A 158 5.42 -15.39 -7.11
N PRO A 159 6.51 -15.57 -6.33
CA PRO A 159 7.82 -15.83 -6.90
C PRO A 159 7.88 -17.13 -7.72
N MET A 160 7.17 -18.17 -7.26
CA MET A 160 7.11 -19.47 -7.97
C MET A 160 6.40 -19.34 -9.32
N ILE A 161 5.27 -18.62 -9.37
CA ILE A 161 4.52 -18.34 -10.59
C ILE A 161 5.39 -17.56 -11.59
N ILE A 162 6.08 -16.52 -11.10
CA ILE A 162 6.95 -15.70 -11.95
C ILE A 162 8.08 -16.55 -12.56
N VAL A 163 8.74 -17.37 -11.75
CA VAL A 163 9.84 -18.23 -12.22
C VAL A 163 9.32 -19.32 -13.16
N ALA A 164 8.23 -20.01 -12.81
CA ALA A 164 7.68 -21.08 -13.61
C ALA A 164 7.18 -20.58 -14.98
N LEU A 165 6.44 -19.48 -15.02
CA LEU A 165 5.97 -18.89 -16.26
C LEU A 165 7.12 -18.27 -17.07
N GLY A 166 8.09 -17.65 -16.39
CA GLY A 166 9.28 -17.10 -17.02
C GLY A 166 10.12 -18.17 -17.72
N SER A 167 10.31 -19.36 -17.12
CA SER A 167 10.99 -20.49 -17.74
C SER A 167 10.23 -21.08 -18.92
N ALA A 168 8.90 -20.96 -18.93
CA ALA A 168 8.04 -21.35 -20.05
C ALA A 168 7.96 -20.26 -21.17
N GLY A 169 8.70 -19.17 -21.04
CA GLY A 169 8.74 -18.08 -22.03
C GLY A 169 7.70 -16.98 -21.82
N PHE A 170 6.84 -17.08 -20.80
CA PHE A 170 5.84 -16.06 -20.46
C PHE A 170 6.43 -15.04 -19.50
N ASN A 171 6.90 -13.93 -20.02
CA ASN A 171 7.52 -12.86 -19.24
C ASN A 171 6.65 -11.57 -19.23
N GLY A 172 7.03 -10.62 -18.37
CA GLY A 172 6.39 -9.30 -18.31
C GLY A 172 4.99 -9.34 -17.72
N LEU A 173 4.01 -8.88 -18.49
CA LEU A 173 2.62 -8.68 -18.06
C LEU A 173 1.92 -9.96 -17.58
N PHE A 174 2.20 -11.10 -18.24
CA PHE A 174 1.42 -12.32 -18.05
C PHE A 174 1.52 -12.94 -16.65
N PRO A 175 2.69 -13.12 -16.00
CA PRO A 175 2.77 -13.65 -14.64
C PRO A 175 2.04 -12.80 -13.60
N ILE A 176 2.13 -11.49 -13.73
CA ILE A 176 1.50 -10.57 -12.78
C ILE A 176 -0.01 -10.54 -12.97
N ALA A 177 -0.49 -10.60 -14.21
CA ALA A 177 -1.92 -10.75 -14.49
C ALA A 177 -2.50 -12.04 -13.91
N ILE A 178 -1.77 -13.17 -13.95
CA ILE A 178 -2.18 -14.44 -13.32
C ILE A 178 -2.26 -14.30 -11.78
N ILE A 179 -1.30 -13.61 -11.16
CA ILE A 179 -1.33 -13.35 -9.72
C ILE A 179 -2.54 -12.46 -9.36
N SER A 180 -2.78 -11.41 -10.13
CA SER A 180 -3.94 -10.52 -9.94
C SER A 180 -5.27 -11.25 -10.15
N MET A 181 -5.33 -12.13 -11.16
CA MET A 181 -6.48 -13.01 -11.40
C MET A 181 -6.76 -13.91 -10.18
N TYR A 182 -5.73 -14.54 -9.64
CA TYR A 182 -5.85 -15.40 -8.46
C TYR A 182 -6.36 -14.65 -7.24
N LEU A 183 -5.90 -13.42 -7.01
CA LEU A 183 -6.32 -12.59 -5.88
C LEU A 183 -7.78 -12.12 -5.99
N SER A 184 -8.23 -11.81 -7.20
CA SER A 184 -9.59 -11.27 -7.44
C SER A 184 -10.66 -12.33 -7.58
N PHE A 185 -10.31 -13.50 -8.08
CA PHE A 185 -11.25 -14.59 -8.38
C PHE A 185 -12.06 -15.06 -7.15
N PHE A 186 -11.43 -15.31 -6.01
CA PHE A 186 -12.10 -15.86 -4.83
C PHE A 186 -13.14 -14.90 -4.22
N PRO A 187 -12.84 -13.63 -3.92
CA PRO A 187 -13.82 -12.70 -3.37
C PRO A 187 -15.05 -12.58 -4.28
N VAL A 188 -14.84 -12.63 -5.60
CA VAL A 188 -15.93 -12.57 -6.58
C VAL A 188 -16.78 -13.83 -6.52
N VAL A 189 -16.19 -15.03 -6.53
CA VAL A 189 -16.95 -16.29 -6.40
C VAL A 189 -17.79 -16.28 -5.14
N VAL A 190 -17.18 -16.02 -3.98
CA VAL A 190 -17.89 -16.09 -2.69
C VAL A 190 -18.94 -15.00 -2.57
N GLY A 191 -18.63 -13.78 -2.99
CA GLY A 191 -19.57 -12.66 -2.99
C GLY A 191 -20.79 -12.92 -3.87
N MET A 192 -20.55 -13.39 -5.10
CA MET A 192 -21.61 -13.73 -6.05
C MET A 192 -22.45 -14.91 -5.58
N VAL A 193 -21.86 -16.00 -5.09
CA VAL A 193 -22.62 -17.16 -4.57
C VAL A 193 -23.48 -16.75 -3.38
N LYS A 194 -22.97 -15.92 -2.46
CA LYS A 194 -23.76 -15.38 -1.35
C LYS A 194 -24.89 -14.49 -1.84
N GLY A 195 -24.62 -13.57 -2.75
CA GLY A 195 -25.62 -12.66 -3.31
C GLY A 195 -26.74 -13.41 -4.05
N LEU A 196 -26.39 -14.36 -4.92
CA LEU A 196 -27.35 -15.14 -5.69
C LEU A 196 -28.20 -16.13 -4.84
N ARG A 197 -27.68 -16.52 -3.66
CA ARG A 197 -28.42 -17.40 -2.72
C ARG A 197 -29.15 -16.60 -1.63
N SER A 198 -28.96 -15.31 -1.54
CA SER A 198 -29.69 -14.47 -0.59
C SER A 198 -31.16 -14.39 -1.03
N PRO A 199 -32.14 -14.73 -0.17
CA PRO A 199 -33.54 -14.50 -0.49
C PRO A 199 -33.74 -12.97 -0.65
N GLU A 200 -34.42 -12.57 -1.70
CA GLU A 200 -34.89 -11.18 -1.85
C GLU A 200 -35.80 -10.88 -0.66
N GLN A 201 -35.34 -10.04 0.25
CA GLN A 201 -36.25 -9.42 1.22
C GLN A 201 -36.95 -8.29 0.45
N LEU A 202 -38.00 -8.69 -0.27
CA LEU A 202 -39.04 -7.79 -0.76
C LEU A 202 -39.90 -7.41 0.44
N GLU A 203 -39.54 -6.34 1.14
CA GLU A 203 -40.47 -5.57 2.00
C GLU A 203 -40.70 -4.21 1.32
#